data_88a54fd1bd96f6fde00c5c5b679e8eb8
#
_entry.id   88a54fd1bd96f6fde00c5c5b679e8eb8
#
_cell.length_a   1.000
_cell.length_b   1.000
_cell.length_c   1.000
_cell.angle_alpha   90.00
_cell.angle_beta   90.00
_cell.angle_gamma   90.00
#
_symmetry.space_group_name_H-M   'P 1'
#
loop_
_entity.id
_entity.type
_entity.pdbx_description
1 polymer ?
#
loop_
_entity_poly.entity_id
_entity_poly.type
_entity_poly.pdbx_seq_one_letter_code
_entity_poly.pdbx_strand_id
1 'polypeptide(L)'
;MASHVTSRPISARATRTVSVAVLAVTAMLTTGCVATASGSTTEPQCVASATPFAELAIDESPRTIEGPSTACLADAALPMIDSDETPQLPATVTDDEGVKVTVTDASRILPIDVSGSLAATVFGLGLGDRVVGRDSSTGFAEASALPVVTQGGHNLTAEAILALDPTVVITDTTLGPLDVLDQLRDSGIPVVITTSERSLDTIDELIDQVATALGVPERGGLLAAQVDADLARVTADIGTAIPSDVAVRPRIAFLYVRGSANVYYLFGAESGADSLIESIGGIDIASEIGWEGMRPVTAEALVAAQPDVVLLMSGGLESAGGIDGLLERVPALASTPAGLHRRFVDMADSEILSFGPRAPQVVEALARAVWAPEQSGYLDD
;
A
#
# COMPACT_ATOMS: atom_id res chain seq x y z
N MET A 1 -4.62 -6.58 71.29
CA MET A 1 -5.95 -7.17 71.52
C MET A 1 -6.20 -8.03 70.32
N ALA A 2 -5.85 -9.29 70.40
CA ALA A 2 -6.62 -10.48 70.68
C ALA A 2 -7.55 -10.78 69.54
N SER A 3 -7.16 -11.70 68.67
CA SER A 3 -7.45 -13.16 68.63
C SER A 3 -8.88 -13.49 68.30
N HIS A 4 -9.17 -14.22 67.23
CA HIS A 4 -9.58 -15.61 67.35
C HIS A 4 -9.58 -16.35 66.02
N VAL A 5 -8.83 -17.43 66.02
CA VAL A 5 -8.79 -18.57 65.11
C VAL A 5 -9.95 -19.48 65.46
N THR A 6 -10.66 -20.04 64.52
CA THR A 6 -11.36 -21.33 64.70
C THR A 6 -11.28 -22.17 63.43
N SER A 7 -10.79 -23.36 63.64
CA SER A 7 -10.55 -24.44 62.70
C SER A 7 -11.64 -25.54 62.80
N ARG A 8 -11.86 -26.22 61.63
CA ARG A 8 -12.21 -27.66 61.43
C ARG A 8 -13.70 -28.09 61.51
N PRO A 9 -14.08 -29.28 60.99
CA PRO A 9 -13.28 -30.41 60.49
C PRO A 9 -13.78 -31.13 59.19
N ILE A 10 -12.98 -32.09 58.82
CA ILE A 10 -13.03 -33.15 57.83
C ILE A 10 -14.10 -34.20 58.12
N SER A 11 -14.81 -34.76 57.10
CA SER A 11 -15.32 -36.14 57.07
C SER A 11 -15.50 -36.56 55.62
N ALA A 12 -14.84 -37.52 55.15
CA ALA A 12 -14.86 -38.98 55.21
C ALA A 12 -15.66 -39.59 54.04
N ARG A 13 -14.91 -40.27 53.23
CA ARG A 13 -15.11 -41.43 52.34
C ARG A 13 -16.49 -42.06 52.24
N ALA A 14 -16.88 -42.35 51.00
CA ALA A 14 -17.61 -43.59 50.69
C ALA A 14 -17.22 -44.11 49.30
N THR A 15 -16.50 -45.18 49.31
CA THR A 15 -16.23 -46.11 48.20
C THR A 15 -17.51 -46.90 47.86
N ARG A 16 -17.88 -46.96 46.60
CA ARG A 16 -18.80 -47.98 46.09
C ARG A 16 -18.25 -48.55 44.77
N THR A 17 -17.81 -49.75 44.87
CA THR A 17 -17.56 -50.72 43.80
C THR A 17 -18.86 -51.26 43.23
N VAL A 18 -19.07 -51.26 41.92
CA VAL A 18 -20.02 -52.18 41.26
C VAL A 18 -19.49 -52.47 39.84
N SER A 19 -19.03 -53.67 39.67
CA SER A 19 -19.25 -54.74 38.70
C SER A 19 -19.35 -54.43 37.21
N VAL A 20 -18.43 -55.10 36.53
CA VAL A 20 -18.28 -55.38 35.12
C VAL A 20 -19.50 -56.07 34.52
N ALA A 21 -20.03 -55.59 33.43
CA ALA A 21 -20.81 -56.36 32.47
C ALA A 21 -20.21 -56.16 31.08
N VAL A 22 -19.60 -57.24 30.58
CA VAL A 22 -19.08 -57.37 29.21
C VAL A 22 -20.27 -57.61 28.29
N LEU A 23 -20.56 -56.72 27.38
CA LEU A 23 -21.38 -57.01 26.20
C LEU A 23 -20.55 -56.78 24.96
N ALA A 24 -20.19 -57.88 24.30
CA ALA A 24 -19.59 -57.89 22.99
C ALA A 24 -20.63 -57.51 21.93
N VAL A 25 -20.47 -56.33 21.31
CA VAL A 25 -21.21 -55.97 20.11
C VAL A 25 -20.22 -55.81 18.97
N THR A 26 -20.36 -56.76 18.03
CA THR A 26 -19.65 -56.75 16.76
C THR A 26 -20.11 -55.57 15.92
N ALA A 27 -19.30 -54.54 15.80
CA ALA A 27 -19.57 -53.43 14.89
C ALA A 27 -18.77 -53.58 13.63
N MET A 28 -19.46 -53.71 12.52
CA MET A 28 -18.92 -53.64 11.16
C MET A 28 -18.21 -52.33 10.91
N LEU A 29 -16.95 -52.42 10.57
CA LEU A 29 -16.16 -51.28 10.07
C LEU A 29 -16.63 -50.94 8.64
N THR A 30 -17.49 -49.93 8.52
CA THR A 30 -17.64 -49.15 7.30
C THR A 30 -16.66 -48.01 7.37
N THR A 31 -15.53 -48.14 6.71
CA THR A 31 -14.60 -47.07 6.42
C THR A 31 -15.27 -46.06 5.48
N GLY A 32 -16.02 -45.12 6.02
CA GLY A 32 -16.42 -43.91 5.33
C GLY A 32 -15.24 -42.93 5.33
N CYS A 33 -14.53 -42.83 4.19
CA CYS A 33 -13.67 -41.66 3.96
C CYS A 33 -14.54 -40.43 3.95
N VAL A 34 -14.59 -39.70 5.07
CA VAL A 34 -15.00 -38.28 5.07
C VAL A 34 -13.82 -37.56 4.46
N ALA A 35 -13.87 -37.34 3.14
CA ALA A 35 -13.08 -36.29 2.52
C ALA A 35 -13.54 -35.00 3.15
N THR A 36 -12.78 -34.49 4.14
CA THR A 36 -12.81 -33.09 4.49
C THR A 36 -12.31 -32.36 3.25
N ALA A 37 -13.24 -31.89 2.42
CA ALA A 37 -12.96 -30.84 1.48
C ALA A 37 -12.52 -29.64 2.31
N SER A 38 -11.22 -29.45 2.49
CA SER A 38 -10.65 -28.16 2.81
C SER A 38 -10.98 -27.31 1.61
N GLY A 39 -12.12 -26.65 1.63
CA GLY A 39 -12.39 -25.54 0.77
C GLY A 39 -11.36 -24.47 1.14
N SER A 40 -10.26 -24.43 0.41
CA SER A 40 -9.48 -23.23 0.30
C SER A 40 -10.44 -22.21 -0.33
N THR A 41 -11.05 -21.38 0.50
CA THR A 41 -11.58 -20.11 0.01
C THR A 41 -10.37 -19.34 -0.47
N THR A 42 -10.07 -19.47 -1.75
CA THR A 42 -9.14 -18.57 -2.42
C THR A 42 -9.77 -17.21 -2.26
N GLU A 43 -9.12 -16.31 -1.51
CA GLU A 43 -9.56 -14.92 -1.48
C GLU A 43 -9.61 -14.44 -2.94
N PRO A 44 -10.66 -13.72 -3.36
CA PRO A 44 -10.76 -13.25 -4.73
C PRO A 44 -9.50 -12.43 -5.05
N GLN A 45 -8.79 -12.84 -6.08
CA GLN A 45 -7.59 -12.14 -6.50
C GLN A 45 -7.99 -10.85 -7.21
N CYS A 46 -7.41 -9.75 -6.77
CA CYS A 46 -7.55 -8.46 -7.43
C CYS A 46 -6.67 -8.46 -8.68
N VAL A 47 -7.21 -8.85 -9.80
CA VAL A 47 -6.52 -8.85 -11.09
C VAL A 47 -7.41 -8.22 -12.13
N ALA A 48 -6.94 -7.16 -12.79
CA ALA A 48 -7.67 -6.54 -13.88
C ALA A 48 -7.59 -7.39 -15.16
N SER A 49 -8.54 -7.15 -16.07
CA SER A 49 -8.47 -7.69 -17.42
C SER A 49 -7.14 -7.30 -18.10
N ALA A 50 -6.54 -8.21 -18.86
CA ALA A 50 -5.34 -7.95 -19.65
C ALA A 50 -5.62 -7.14 -20.93
N THR A 51 -6.87 -6.74 -21.19
CA THR A 51 -7.21 -5.89 -22.34
C THR A 51 -6.51 -4.54 -22.24
N PRO A 52 -5.77 -4.08 -23.25
CA PRO A 52 -5.13 -2.76 -23.22
C PRO A 52 -6.14 -1.64 -22.96
N PHE A 53 -5.74 -0.60 -22.24
CA PHE A 53 -6.65 0.52 -21.89
C PHE A 53 -7.29 1.16 -23.14
N ALA A 54 -6.51 1.33 -24.21
CA ALA A 54 -6.98 1.91 -25.48
C ALA A 54 -8.07 1.09 -26.19
N GLU A 55 -8.26 -0.17 -25.81
CA GLU A 55 -9.30 -1.07 -26.38
C GLU A 55 -10.54 -1.20 -25.47
N LEU A 56 -10.53 -0.53 -24.31
CA LEU A 56 -11.67 -0.57 -23.39
C LEU A 56 -12.87 0.24 -23.91
N ALA A 57 -14.04 -0.21 -23.56
CA ALA A 57 -15.25 0.59 -23.74
C ALA A 57 -15.31 1.66 -22.64
N ILE A 58 -14.94 2.88 -22.98
CA ILE A 58 -14.95 4.02 -22.07
C ILE A 58 -16.34 4.63 -22.00
N ASP A 59 -16.82 4.94 -20.79
CA ASP A 59 -18.09 5.64 -20.60
C ASP A 59 -17.95 7.10 -21.02
N GLU A 60 -18.86 7.56 -21.90
CA GLU A 60 -18.89 8.95 -22.37
C GLU A 60 -19.39 9.93 -21.30
N SER A 61 -19.98 9.42 -20.22
CA SER A 61 -20.57 10.19 -19.11
C SER A 61 -19.99 9.79 -17.75
N PRO A 62 -18.67 9.85 -17.54
CA PRO A 62 -18.00 9.29 -16.37
C PRO A 62 -18.47 9.88 -15.03
N ARG A 63 -19.04 11.10 -15.03
CA ARG A 63 -19.62 11.74 -13.85
C ARG A 63 -20.90 11.10 -13.33
N THR A 64 -21.56 10.28 -14.17
CA THR A 64 -22.83 9.63 -13.84
C THR A 64 -22.70 8.13 -13.66
N ILE A 65 -21.50 7.58 -13.70
CA ILE A 65 -21.25 6.18 -13.39
C ILE A 65 -21.68 5.91 -11.95
N GLU A 66 -22.44 4.85 -11.73
CA GLU A 66 -22.91 4.43 -10.42
C GLU A 66 -22.13 3.24 -9.89
N GLY A 67 -22.03 3.15 -8.57
CA GLY A 67 -21.42 2.04 -7.87
C GLY A 67 -19.90 2.17 -7.69
N PRO A 68 -19.34 1.35 -6.79
CA PRO A 68 -17.91 1.32 -6.51
C PRO A 68 -17.13 0.52 -7.55
N SER A 69 -15.82 0.73 -7.55
CA SER A 69 -14.89 -0.15 -8.26
C SER A 69 -13.56 -0.23 -7.52
N THR A 70 -12.89 -1.37 -7.64
CA THR A 70 -11.55 -1.57 -7.10
C THR A 70 -10.54 -1.56 -8.24
N ALA A 71 -9.51 -0.73 -8.13
CA ALA A 71 -8.42 -0.71 -9.09
C ALA A 71 -7.47 -1.87 -8.80
N CYS A 72 -7.31 -2.76 -9.77
CA CYS A 72 -6.44 -3.92 -9.68
C CYS A 72 -5.36 -3.86 -10.76
N LEU A 73 -4.13 -4.21 -10.40
CA LEU A 73 -3.05 -4.30 -11.36
C LEU A 73 -3.29 -5.45 -12.35
N ALA A 74 -3.16 -5.20 -13.65
CA ALA A 74 -3.25 -6.24 -14.67
C ALA A 74 -2.04 -7.19 -14.61
N ASP A 75 -0.87 -6.65 -14.24
CA ASP A 75 0.33 -7.40 -13.91
C ASP A 75 0.86 -6.91 -12.55
N ALA A 76 0.87 -7.79 -11.57
CA ALA A 76 1.35 -7.50 -10.23
C ALA A 76 2.88 -7.63 -10.08
N ALA A 77 3.58 -8.15 -11.11
CA ALA A 77 5.03 -8.29 -11.09
C ALA A 77 5.72 -6.93 -11.03
N LEU A 78 6.76 -6.83 -10.22
CA LEU A 78 7.55 -5.61 -10.11
C LEU A 78 8.41 -5.47 -11.38
N PRO A 79 8.38 -4.32 -12.07
CA PRO A 79 9.32 -4.04 -13.16
C PRO A 79 10.76 -4.03 -12.65
N MET A 80 11.61 -4.86 -13.23
CA MET A 80 13.02 -4.94 -12.88
C MET A 80 13.87 -4.77 -14.15
N ILE A 81 14.95 -4.02 -14.01
CA ILE A 81 15.92 -3.92 -15.11
C ILE A 81 16.89 -5.11 -15.06
N ASP A 82 17.33 -5.54 -16.24
CA ASP A 82 18.42 -6.50 -16.41
C ASP A 82 19.71 -5.74 -16.75
N SER A 83 20.72 -5.85 -15.90
CA SER A 83 22.01 -5.17 -16.06
C SER A 83 23.12 -5.92 -15.36
N ASP A 84 24.26 -6.02 -16.02
CA ASP A 84 25.50 -6.63 -15.48
C ASP A 84 26.29 -5.66 -14.57
N GLU A 85 25.82 -4.42 -14.37
CA GLU A 85 26.49 -3.47 -13.49
C GLU A 85 26.58 -4.03 -12.06
N THR A 86 27.77 -4.01 -11.51
CA THR A 86 28.02 -4.37 -10.10
C THR A 86 28.18 -3.12 -9.26
N PRO A 87 27.71 -3.10 -7.99
CA PRO A 87 27.85 -1.95 -7.11
C PRO A 87 29.28 -1.45 -7.02
N GLN A 88 29.49 -0.17 -7.33
CA GLN A 88 30.78 0.52 -7.21
C GLN A 88 30.85 1.19 -5.84
N LEU A 89 31.46 0.49 -4.89
CA LEU A 89 31.62 0.95 -3.52
C LEU A 89 33.09 1.20 -3.18
N PRO A 90 33.41 2.14 -2.27
CA PRO A 90 32.45 2.98 -1.52
C PRO A 90 31.74 4.04 -2.37
N ALA A 91 30.44 4.20 -2.19
CA ALA A 91 29.64 5.29 -2.75
C ALA A 91 29.46 6.37 -1.67
N THR A 92 29.57 7.65 -2.07
CA THR A 92 29.33 8.78 -1.15
C THR A 92 28.26 9.67 -1.74
N VAL A 93 27.16 9.87 -1.00
CA VAL A 93 26.05 10.73 -1.38
C VAL A 93 25.91 11.87 -0.37
N THR A 94 25.32 12.98 -0.80
CA THR A 94 24.76 13.98 0.09
C THR A 94 23.27 13.68 0.13
N ASP A 95 22.78 13.30 1.30
CA ASP A 95 21.38 12.92 1.51
C ASP A 95 20.45 14.14 1.60
N ASP A 96 19.16 13.93 1.75
CA ASP A 96 18.15 15.00 1.78
C ASP A 96 18.26 15.91 3.02
N GLU A 97 18.91 15.44 4.10
CA GLU A 97 19.28 16.27 5.25
C GLU A 97 20.56 17.10 5.03
N GLY A 98 21.20 16.99 3.86
CA GLY A 98 22.47 17.64 3.54
C GLY A 98 23.70 16.97 4.17
N VAL A 99 23.53 15.76 4.70
CA VAL A 99 24.59 14.99 5.34
C VAL A 99 25.33 14.15 4.30
N LYS A 100 26.67 14.11 4.38
CA LYS A 100 27.47 13.20 3.56
C LYS A 100 27.51 11.82 4.18
N VAL A 101 26.90 10.86 3.52
CA VAL A 101 26.87 9.45 3.90
C VAL A 101 27.73 8.64 2.94
N THR A 102 28.59 7.77 3.48
CA THR A 102 29.42 6.87 2.67
C THR A 102 28.96 5.43 2.92
N VAL A 103 28.45 4.80 1.87
CA VAL A 103 28.07 3.39 1.85
C VAL A 103 29.26 2.57 1.38
N THR A 104 29.77 1.72 2.24
CA THR A 104 30.92 0.86 1.97
C THR A 104 30.54 -0.58 1.63
N ASP A 105 29.34 -0.99 2.00
CA ASP A 105 28.78 -2.31 1.78
C ASP A 105 27.27 -2.21 1.52
N ALA A 106 26.80 -2.80 0.43
CA ALA A 106 25.39 -2.91 0.03
C ALA A 106 24.96 -4.38 -0.11
N SER A 107 25.52 -5.26 0.72
CA SER A 107 25.15 -6.68 0.71
C SER A 107 23.89 -7.00 1.51
N ARG A 108 23.50 -6.10 2.44
CA ARG A 108 22.32 -6.24 3.30
C ARG A 108 21.59 -4.90 3.39
N ILE A 109 20.69 -4.68 2.44
CA ILE A 109 19.98 -3.41 2.26
C ILE A 109 18.65 -3.45 3.02
N LEU A 110 18.34 -2.38 3.76
CA LEU A 110 17.04 -2.18 4.38
C LEU A 110 16.39 -0.90 3.80
N PRO A 111 15.55 -1.01 2.77
CA PRO A 111 14.77 0.11 2.24
C PRO A 111 13.43 0.18 2.97
N ILE A 112 13.11 1.33 3.57
CA ILE A 112 11.88 1.51 4.35
C ILE A 112 11.33 2.93 4.22
N ASP A 113 10.05 3.04 3.87
CA ASP A 113 9.27 4.28 3.82
C ASP A 113 7.78 3.99 4.02
N VAL A 114 6.94 5.02 4.14
CA VAL A 114 5.51 4.85 4.38
C VAL A 114 4.74 4.36 3.15
N SER A 115 5.34 4.49 1.96
CA SER A 115 4.70 4.18 0.66
C SER A 115 5.18 2.86 0.04
N GLY A 116 6.30 2.28 0.51
CA GLY A 116 6.94 1.12 -0.09
C GLY A 116 7.70 1.42 -1.40
N SER A 117 7.85 2.70 -1.75
CA SER A 117 8.51 3.14 -2.99
C SER A 117 10.01 2.84 -2.99
N LEU A 118 10.67 2.98 -1.82
CA LEU A 118 12.10 2.69 -1.70
C LEU A 118 12.39 1.21 -1.90
N ALA A 119 11.59 0.33 -1.30
CA ALA A 119 11.73 -1.10 -1.52
C ALA A 119 11.49 -1.47 -2.99
N ALA A 120 10.42 -0.95 -3.60
CA ALA A 120 10.13 -1.17 -5.02
C ALA A 120 11.30 -0.70 -5.91
N THR A 121 11.93 0.44 -5.59
CA THR A 121 13.07 0.95 -6.33
C THR A 121 14.29 0.04 -6.19
N VAL A 122 14.64 -0.43 -4.98
CA VAL A 122 15.77 -1.37 -4.78
C VAL A 122 15.55 -2.67 -5.55
N PHE A 123 14.33 -3.20 -5.54
CA PHE A 123 13.99 -4.39 -6.31
C PHE A 123 14.04 -4.10 -7.81
N GLY A 124 13.49 -2.96 -8.27
CA GLY A 124 13.55 -2.53 -9.66
C GLY A 124 14.98 -2.39 -10.19
N LEU A 125 15.91 -1.96 -9.35
CA LEU A 125 17.35 -1.94 -9.65
C LEU A 125 17.98 -3.33 -9.74
N GLY A 126 17.22 -4.42 -9.53
CA GLY A 126 17.74 -5.79 -9.54
C GLY A 126 18.59 -6.14 -8.30
N LEU A 127 18.37 -5.44 -7.17
CA LEU A 127 19.08 -5.67 -5.92
C LEU A 127 18.19 -6.33 -4.84
N GLY A 128 17.02 -6.84 -5.21
CA GLY A 128 16.05 -7.44 -4.29
C GLY A 128 16.61 -8.59 -3.45
N ASP A 129 17.49 -9.42 -3.99
CA ASP A 129 18.17 -10.51 -3.27
C ASP A 129 19.04 -10.04 -2.09
N ARG A 130 19.36 -8.74 -2.03
CA ARG A 130 20.14 -8.12 -0.96
C ARG A 130 19.27 -7.45 0.10
N VAL A 131 17.95 -7.39 -0.10
CA VAL A 131 17.02 -6.79 0.84
C VAL A 131 16.80 -7.75 2.02
N VAL A 132 17.01 -7.25 3.24
CA VAL A 132 16.96 -8.08 4.45
C VAL A 132 15.70 -7.90 5.28
N GLY A 133 14.90 -6.89 5.00
CA GLY A 133 13.64 -6.61 5.70
C GLY A 133 12.82 -5.58 4.94
N ARG A 134 11.60 -5.33 5.40
CA ARG A 134 10.66 -4.40 4.81
C ARG A 134 9.82 -3.67 5.86
N ASP A 135 9.24 -2.56 5.49
CA ASP A 135 8.13 -1.95 6.21
C ASP A 135 6.78 -2.64 5.92
N SER A 136 5.72 -2.20 6.59
CA SER A 136 4.37 -2.74 6.39
C SER A 136 3.73 -2.32 5.08
N SER A 137 4.21 -1.23 4.44
CA SER A 137 3.65 -0.70 3.19
C SER A 137 4.25 -1.39 1.96
N THR A 138 5.38 -2.07 2.10
CA THR A 138 5.98 -2.90 1.05
C THR A 138 5.17 -4.19 0.89
N GLY A 139 4.18 -4.17 -0.01
CA GLY A 139 3.15 -5.21 -0.16
C GLY A 139 3.24 -6.08 -1.43
N PHE A 140 4.27 -5.92 -2.27
CA PHE A 140 4.42 -6.72 -3.49
C PHE A 140 4.97 -8.14 -3.21
N ALA A 141 4.67 -9.06 -4.11
CA ALA A 141 4.88 -10.50 -3.91
C ALA A 141 6.36 -10.87 -3.64
N GLU A 142 7.29 -10.22 -4.34
CA GLU A 142 8.73 -10.50 -4.26
C GLU A 142 9.30 -10.17 -2.86
N ALA A 143 8.69 -9.23 -2.14
CA ALA A 143 9.10 -8.86 -0.78
C ALA A 143 8.31 -9.59 0.31
N SER A 144 7.29 -10.38 -0.02
CA SER A 144 6.32 -10.95 0.94
C SER A 144 6.95 -11.82 2.03
N ALA A 145 8.05 -12.52 1.73
CA ALA A 145 8.76 -13.38 2.66
C ALA A 145 9.72 -12.63 3.61
N LEU A 146 9.96 -11.33 3.38
CA LEU A 146 10.88 -10.54 4.18
C LEU A 146 10.26 -10.19 5.54
N PRO A 147 11.09 -10.16 6.62
CA PRO A 147 10.62 -9.75 7.94
C PRO A 147 10.21 -8.27 7.94
N VAL A 148 9.09 -7.97 8.62
CA VAL A 148 8.58 -6.61 8.79
C VAL A 148 9.25 -5.97 10.00
N VAL A 149 9.83 -4.78 9.82
CA VAL A 149 10.53 -4.03 10.88
C VAL A 149 9.69 -2.91 11.50
N THR A 150 8.51 -2.62 10.95
CA THR A 150 7.57 -1.64 11.51
C THR A 150 6.53 -2.32 12.40
N GLN A 151 6.11 -1.61 13.47
CA GLN A 151 5.06 -2.08 14.38
C GLN A 151 3.89 -1.10 14.42
N GLY A 152 2.67 -1.60 14.62
CA GLY A 152 1.48 -0.75 14.67
C GLY A 152 1.26 0.10 13.41
N GLY A 153 1.70 -0.42 12.26
CA GLY A 153 1.68 0.24 10.96
C GLY A 153 3.01 0.87 10.60
N HIS A 154 3.40 1.99 11.21
CA HIS A 154 4.51 2.82 10.72
C HIS A 154 5.57 3.15 11.80
N ASN A 155 5.54 2.46 12.95
CA ASN A 155 6.52 2.71 14.00
C ASN A 155 7.78 1.86 13.81
N LEU A 156 8.93 2.52 13.69
CA LEU A 156 10.23 1.88 13.62
C LEU A 156 10.63 1.30 14.99
N THR A 157 11.34 0.20 14.96
CA THR A 157 11.91 -0.44 16.15
C THR A 157 13.37 -0.73 15.91
N ALA A 158 14.27 -0.02 16.61
CA ALA A 158 15.72 -0.18 16.45
C ALA A 158 16.16 -1.62 16.67
N GLU A 159 15.61 -2.31 17.68
CA GLU A 159 15.91 -3.71 17.97
C GLU A 159 15.59 -4.64 16.80
N ALA A 160 14.42 -4.46 16.16
CA ALA A 160 14.03 -5.27 15.00
C ALA A 160 14.95 -5.02 13.80
N ILE A 161 15.35 -3.77 13.57
CA ILE A 161 16.26 -3.40 12.49
C ILE A 161 17.67 -3.95 12.75
N LEU A 162 18.22 -3.74 13.95
CA LEU A 162 19.55 -4.22 14.32
C LEU A 162 19.66 -5.75 14.28
N ALA A 163 18.57 -6.47 14.61
CA ALA A 163 18.54 -7.94 14.52
C ALA A 163 18.70 -8.45 13.08
N LEU A 164 18.42 -7.63 12.07
CA LEU A 164 18.63 -7.96 10.67
C LEU A 164 20.06 -7.68 10.19
N ASP A 165 20.91 -7.07 11.01
CA ASP A 165 22.31 -6.74 10.69
C ASP A 165 22.44 -6.06 9.30
N PRO A 166 21.71 -4.96 9.01
CA PRO A 166 21.79 -4.29 7.73
C PRO A 166 23.14 -3.59 7.57
N THR A 167 23.70 -3.60 6.36
CA THR A 167 24.94 -2.86 6.03
C THR A 167 24.65 -1.44 5.54
N VAL A 168 23.40 -1.17 5.14
CA VAL A 168 22.89 0.15 4.80
C VAL A 168 21.39 0.21 5.01
N VAL A 169 20.90 1.33 5.53
CA VAL A 169 19.47 1.67 5.59
C VAL A 169 19.23 2.82 4.63
N ILE A 170 18.22 2.67 3.74
CA ILE A 170 17.72 3.73 2.88
C ILE A 170 16.30 4.04 3.34
N THR A 171 16.06 5.28 3.72
CA THR A 171 14.78 5.70 4.25
C THR A 171 14.52 7.17 3.92
N ASP A 172 13.33 7.63 4.24
CA ASP A 172 12.99 9.05 4.32
C ASP A 172 12.55 9.40 5.75
N THR A 173 11.90 10.53 5.94
CA THR A 173 11.43 10.96 7.27
C THR A 173 9.97 10.60 7.54
N THR A 174 9.35 9.77 6.71
CA THR A 174 7.91 9.42 6.81
C THR A 174 7.61 8.37 7.87
N LEU A 175 8.59 7.53 8.23
CA LEU A 175 8.48 6.55 9.32
C LEU A 175 9.12 7.10 10.60
N GLY A 176 8.54 6.78 11.75
CA GLY A 176 9.05 7.24 13.04
C GLY A 176 9.04 6.16 14.11
N PRO A 177 9.55 6.46 15.31
CA PRO A 177 10.15 7.74 15.71
C PRO A 177 11.56 7.95 15.13
N LEU A 178 11.91 9.20 14.80
CA LEU A 178 13.16 9.52 14.10
C LEU A 178 14.43 9.27 14.93
N ASP A 179 14.34 9.25 16.25
CA ASP A 179 15.46 8.89 17.13
C ASP A 179 15.97 7.45 16.92
N VAL A 180 15.18 6.59 16.29
CA VAL A 180 15.62 5.25 15.85
C VAL A 180 16.71 5.38 14.79
N LEU A 181 16.61 6.33 13.87
CA LEU A 181 17.62 6.54 12.83
C LEU A 181 18.97 6.96 13.44
N ASP A 182 18.93 7.79 14.49
CA ASP A 182 20.13 8.18 15.22
C ASP A 182 20.76 6.98 15.95
N GLN A 183 19.96 6.11 16.55
CA GLN A 183 20.46 4.87 17.17
C GLN A 183 21.14 3.94 16.15
N LEU A 184 20.65 3.87 14.92
CA LEU A 184 21.27 3.10 13.85
C LEU A 184 22.60 3.72 13.42
N ARG A 185 22.65 5.05 13.26
CA ARG A 185 23.90 5.80 12.97
C ARG A 185 24.95 5.61 14.08
N ASP A 186 24.54 5.68 15.33
CA ASP A 186 25.41 5.44 16.51
C ASP A 186 25.94 4.00 16.55
N SER A 187 25.20 3.05 15.99
CA SER A 187 25.61 1.66 15.83
C SER A 187 26.56 1.43 14.65
N GLY A 188 26.90 2.50 13.91
CA GLY A 188 27.82 2.46 12.78
C GLY A 188 27.17 2.04 11.46
N ILE A 189 25.84 2.00 11.36
CA ILE A 189 25.11 1.67 10.13
C ILE A 189 24.91 2.96 9.33
N PRO A 190 25.35 3.02 8.05
CA PRO A 190 25.03 4.11 7.16
C PRO A 190 23.51 4.22 6.97
N VAL A 191 22.94 5.39 7.28
CA VAL A 191 21.52 5.72 7.04
C VAL A 191 21.49 6.83 6.02
N VAL A 192 20.94 6.54 4.85
CA VAL A 192 20.76 7.50 3.75
C VAL A 192 19.32 7.97 3.78
N ILE A 193 19.10 9.26 3.96
CA ILE A 193 17.80 9.89 3.91
C ILE A 193 17.55 10.36 2.47
N THR A 194 16.50 9.86 1.83
CA THR A 194 16.05 10.31 0.52
C THR A 194 14.96 11.36 0.65
N THR A 195 14.62 12.02 -0.45
CA THR A 195 13.45 12.91 -0.48
C THR A 195 12.20 12.16 0.01
N SER A 196 11.35 12.84 0.77
CA SER A 196 10.02 12.38 1.16
C SER A 196 8.92 12.83 0.20
N GLU A 197 9.25 13.67 -0.77
CA GLU A 197 8.31 14.08 -1.80
C GLU A 197 7.98 12.91 -2.72
N ARG A 198 6.70 12.67 -2.91
CA ARG A 198 6.17 11.58 -3.73
C ARG A 198 5.16 12.14 -4.72
N SER A 199 5.53 12.08 -5.99
CA SER A 199 4.65 12.39 -7.13
C SER A 199 5.16 11.63 -8.36
N LEU A 200 4.41 11.63 -9.44
CA LEU A 200 4.89 11.05 -10.69
C LEU A 200 6.14 11.79 -11.24
N ASP A 201 6.26 13.08 -10.95
CA ASP A 201 7.37 13.92 -11.43
C ASP A 201 8.66 13.74 -10.60
N THR A 202 8.60 13.14 -9.40
CA THR A 202 9.76 12.97 -8.52
C THR A 202 10.33 11.55 -8.53
N ILE A 203 9.78 10.65 -9.35
CA ILE A 203 10.20 9.24 -9.41
C ILE A 203 11.66 9.11 -9.84
N ASP A 204 12.09 9.86 -10.85
CA ASP A 204 13.46 9.81 -11.36
C ASP A 204 14.47 10.24 -10.32
N GLU A 205 14.18 11.30 -9.57
CA GLU A 205 15.02 11.77 -8.48
C GLU A 205 15.16 10.70 -7.39
N LEU A 206 14.06 10.05 -7.01
CA LEU A 206 14.09 8.96 -6.02
C LEU A 206 14.93 7.78 -6.51
N ILE A 207 14.77 7.38 -7.77
CA ILE A 207 15.54 6.29 -8.37
C ILE A 207 17.04 6.66 -8.40
N ASP A 208 17.39 7.89 -8.80
CA ASP A 208 18.78 8.36 -8.84
C ASP A 208 19.43 8.38 -7.45
N GLN A 209 18.73 8.91 -6.43
CA GLN A 209 19.22 8.95 -5.06
C GLN A 209 19.51 7.53 -4.53
N VAL A 210 18.58 6.58 -4.73
CA VAL A 210 18.74 5.19 -4.29
C VAL A 210 19.87 4.49 -5.05
N ALA A 211 19.90 4.62 -6.38
CA ALA A 211 20.90 3.98 -7.22
C ALA A 211 22.31 4.49 -6.92
N THR A 212 22.45 5.82 -6.74
CA THR A 212 23.73 6.44 -6.41
C THR A 212 24.22 6.00 -5.01
N ALA A 213 23.32 5.94 -4.02
CA ALA A 213 23.66 5.46 -2.69
C ALA A 213 24.12 3.99 -2.68
N LEU A 214 23.55 3.16 -3.55
CA LEU A 214 23.90 1.75 -3.69
C LEU A 214 25.06 1.49 -4.68
N GLY A 215 25.61 2.54 -5.29
CA GLY A 215 26.74 2.45 -6.22
C GLY A 215 26.38 1.82 -7.57
N VAL A 216 25.13 1.97 -8.04
CA VAL A 216 24.62 1.43 -9.32
C VAL A 216 23.94 2.51 -10.18
N PRO A 217 24.59 3.64 -10.44
CA PRO A 217 23.96 4.76 -11.14
C PRO A 217 23.53 4.43 -12.57
N GLU A 218 24.22 3.52 -13.29
CA GLU A 218 23.81 3.11 -14.64
C GLU A 218 22.48 2.35 -14.60
N ARG A 219 22.28 1.47 -13.61
CA ARG A 219 20.98 0.81 -13.37
C ARG A 219 19.90 1.84 -13.04
N GLY A 220 20.22 2.85 -12.24
CA GLY A 220 19.32 3.97 -11.95
C GLY A 220 18.82 4.64 -13.22
N GLY A 221 19.74 5.05 -14.09
CA GLY A 221 19.40 5.68 -15.36
C GLY A 221 18.55 4.78 -16.29
N LEU A 222 18.82 3.47 -16.31
CA LEU A 222 18.01 2.53 -17.11
C LEU A 222 16.59 2.37 -16.52
N LEU A 223 16.47 2.27 -15.21
CA LEU A 223 15.16 2.13 -14.53
C LEU A 223 14.32 3.39 -14.69
N ALA A 224 14.88 4.57 -14.48
CA ALA A 224 14.21 5.85 -14.69
C ALA A 224 13.70 5.98 -16.13
N ALA A 225 14.55 5.73 -17.12
CA ALA A 225 14.16 5.79 -18.52
C ALA A 225 13.05 4.78 -18.90
N GLN A 226 13.04 3.61 -18.29
CA GLN A 226 11.96 2.62 -18.47
C GLN A 226 10.65 3.12 -17.87
N VAL A 227 10.66 3.64 -16.63
CA VAL A 227 9.48 4.16 -15.96
C VAL A 227 8.89 5.34 -16.73
N ASP A 228 9.73 6.28 -17.18
CA ASP A 228 9.32 7.42 -18.01
C ASP A 228 8.65 6.99 -19.30
N ALA A 229 9.25 6.04 -20.02
CA ALA A 229 8.69 5.54 -21.26
C ALA A 229 7.34 4.85 -21.05
N ASP A 230 7.21 4.07 -19.96
CA ASP A 230 5.97 3.38 -19.62
C ASP A 230 4.88 4.36 -19.15
N LEU A 231 5.22 5.37 -18.32
CA LEU A 231 4.29 6.43 -17.94
C LEU A 231 3.81 7.24 -19.16
N ALA A 232 4.74 7.63 -20.03
CA ALA A 232 4.39 8.35 -21.25
C ALA A 232 3.45 7.54 -22.16
N ARG A 233 3.69 6.24 -22.29
CA ARG A 233 2.82 5.34 -23.04
C ARG A 233 1.42 5.24 -22.41
N VAL A 234 1.34 4.94 -21.11
CA VAL A 234 0.08 4.77 -20.40
C VAL A 234 -0.75 6.06 -20.44
N THR A 235 -0.15 7.21 -20.16
CA THR A 235 -0.84 8.51 -20.19
C THR A 235 -1.30 8.90 -21.60
N ALA A 236 -0.53 8.55 -22.65
CA ALA A 236 -0.95 8.75 -24.03
C ALA A 236 -2.14 7.84 -24.41
N ASP A 237 -2.12 6.58 -24.02
CA ASP A 237 -3.20 5.61 -24.23
C ASP A 237 -4.49 6.12 -23.56
N ILE A 238 -4.39 6.56 -22.29
CA ILE A 238 -5.51 7.17 -21.56
C ILE A 238 -6.02 8.42 -22.28
N GLY A 239 -5.13 9.36 -22.58
CA GLY A 239 -5.50 10.64 -23.23
C GLY A 239 -6.14 10.47 -24.61
N THR A 240 -5.85 9.36 -25.32
CA THR A 240 -6.44 9.04 -26.61
C THR A 240 -7.83 8.40 -26.47
N ALA A 241 -8.03 7.59 -25.43
CA ALA A 241 -9.26 6.83 -25.21
C ALA A 241 -10.36 7.66 -24.55
N ILE A 242 -10.02 8.57 -23.62
CA ILE A 242 -11.00 9.37 -22.87
C ILE A 242 -11.51 10.58 -23.68
N PRO A 243 -12.71 11.12 -23.36
CA PRO A 243 -13.22 12.32 -23.99
C PRO A 243 -12.27 13.50 -23.89
N SER A 244 -12.04 14.21 -24.99
CA SER A 244 -11.18 15.40 -25.04
C SER A 244 -11.78 16.63 -24.35
N ASP A 245 -13.11 16.67 -24.17
CA ASP A 245 -13.80 17.74 -23.46
C ASP A 245 -13.55 17.64 -21.95
N VAL A 246 -12.77 18.59 -21.41
CA VAL A 246 -12.48 18.67 -19.98
C VAL A 246 -13.74 18.80 -19.13
N ALA A 247 -14.83 19.39 -19.67
CA ALA A 247 -16.07 19.59 -18.94
C ALA A 247 -16.77 18.29 -18.53
N VAL A 248 -16.49 17.17 -19.23
CA VAL A 248 -17.06 15.85 -18.89
C VAL A 248 -16.15 15.02 -17.99
N ARG A 249 -14.90 15.44 -17.77
CA ARG A 249 -13.96 14.70 -16.93
C ARG A 249 -14.43 14.63 -15.49
N PRO A 250 -14.26 13.49 -14.80
CA PRO A 250 -14.68 13.33 -13.41
C PRO A 250 -13.86 14.22 -12.48
N ARG A 251 -14.52 14.85 -11.54
CA ARG A 251 -13.94 15.61 -10.45
C ARG A 251 -13.62 14.66 -9.31
N ILE A 252 -12.36 14.50 -8.97
CA ILE A 252 -11.88 13.44 -8.10
C ILE A 252 -11.34 14.04 -6.80
N ALA A 253 -11.77 13.46 -5.67
CA ALA A 253 -11.18 13.67 -4.35
C ALA A 253 -10.36 12.44 -3.96
N PHE A 254 -9.15 12.60 -3.46
CA PHE A 254 -8.42 11.51 -2.83
C PHE A 254 -8.47 11.67 -1.31
N LEU A 255 -9.10 10.72 -0.63
CA LEU A 255 -9.24 10.71 0.82
C LEU A 255 -8.37 9.64 1.47
N TYR A 256 -7.61 10.06 2.49
CA TYR A 256 -7.02 9.16 3.46
C TYR A 256 -8.03 8.90 4.57
N VAL A 257 -8.31 7.63 4.84
CA VAL A 257 -9.31 7.20 5.82
C VAL A 257 -8.68 6.24 6.84
N ARG A 258 -8.89 6.53 8.12
CA ARG A 258 -8.66 5.62 9.24
C ARG A 258 -9.92 5.62 10.10
N GLY A 259 -10.92 4.88 9.66
CA GLY A 259 -12.26 4.88 10.29
C GLY A 259 -12.24 4.46 11.76
N SER A 260 -11.40 3.49 12.13
CA SER A 260 -11.21 3.05 13.52
C SER A 260 -10.66 4.15 14.45
N ALA A 261 -9.86 5.09 13.90
CA ALA A 261 -9.29 6.22 14.63
C ALA A 261 -10.07 7.53 14.39
N ASN A 262 -11.15 7.50 13.61
CA ASN A 262 -11.92 8.67 13.18
C ASN A 262 -11.06 9.75 12.51
N VAL A 263 -10.12 9.32 11.66
CA VAL A 263 -9.20 10.19 10.91
C VAL A 263 -9.63 10.21 9.44
N TYR A 264 -9.83 11.40 8.90
CA TYR A 264 -10.22 11.65 7.52
C TYR A 264 -9.44 12.86 7.03
N TYR A 265 -8.55 12.67 6.04
CA TYR A 265 -7.76 13.71 5.43
C TYR A 265 -8.04 13.78 3.93
N LEU A 266 -8.00 14.97 3.37
CA LEU A 266 -7.99 15.18 1.93
C LEU A 266 -6.54 15.40 1.50
N PHE A 267 -6.10 14.63 0.52
CA PHE A 267 -4.86 14.86 -0.20
C PHE A 267 -5.07 16.04 -1.15
N GLY A 268 -4.16 16.99 -1.14
CA GLY A 268 -4.16 18.18 -2.00
C GLY A 268 -2.90 18.30 -2.83
N ALA A 269 -2.68 19.47 -3.41
CA ALA A 269 -1.45 19.77 -4.13
C ALA A 269 -0.21 19.45 -3.28
N GLU A 270 0.88 19.06 -3.92
CA GLU A 270 2.16 18.66 -3.28
C GLU A 270 2.09 17.33 -2.48
N SER A 271 0.96 16.61 -2.52
CA SER A 271 0.85 15.29 -1.90
C SER A 271 1.10 14.13 -2.87
N GLY A 272 1.28 14.43 -4.16
CA GLY A 272 1.35 13.46 -5.26
C GLY A 272 -0.03 13.00 -5.78
N ALA A 273 -1.10 13.26 -5.02
CA ALA A 273 -2.46 12.90 -5.45
C ALA A 273 -2.90 13.68 -6.68
N ASP A 274 -2.50 14.94 -6.79
CA ASP A 274 -2.73 15.81 -7.94
C ASP A 274 -2.15 15.22 -9.23
N SER A 275 -0.86 14.87 -9.23
CA SER A 275 -0.20 14.26 -10.39
C SER A 275 -0.85 12.92 -10.78
N LEU A 276 -1.26 12.12 -9.79
CA LEU A 276 -1.93 10.85 -10.02
C LEU A 276 -3.33 11.05 -10.64
N ILE A 277 -4.14 11.95 -10.09
CA ILE A 277 -5.49 12.26 -10.60
C ILE A 277 -5.42 12.84 -12.02
N GLU A 278 -4.49 13.73 -12.29
CA GLU A 278 -4.30 14.32 -13.62
C GLU A 278 -3.86 13.26 -14.66
N SER A 279 -2.95 12.36 -14.27
CA SER A 279 -2.46 11.30 -15.17
C SER A 279 -3.53 10.33 -15.63
N ILE A 280 -4.55 10.08 -14.79
CA ILE A 280 -5.70 9.25 -15.15
C ILE A 280 -6.82 10.03 -15.87
N GLY A 281 -6.59 11.30 -16.20
CA GLY A 281 -7.53 12.15 -16.92
C GLY A 281 -8.65 12.74 -16.05
N GLY A 282 -8.52 12.71 -14.74
CA GLY A 282 -9.43 13.35 -13.79
C GLY A 282 -9.13 14.84 -13.58
N ILE A 283 -9.99 15.49 -12.81
CA ILE A 283 -9.78 16.85 -12.30
C ILE A 283 -9.59 16.74 -10.80
N ASP A 284 -8.41 17.15 -10.30
CA ASP A 284 -8.18 17.20 -8.86
C ASP A 284 -8.96 18.35 -8.23
N ILE A 285 -9.95 18.02 -7.42
CA ILE A 285 -10.78 19.01 -6.75
C ILE A 285 -10.04 19.75 -5.63
N ALA A 286 -9.03 19.12 -5.06
CA ALA A 286 -8.25 19.71 -3.98
C ALA A 286 -7.43 20.89 -4.51
N SER A 287 -6.81 20.74 -5.68
CA SER A 287 -6.11 21.84 -6.38
C SER A 287 -7.07 22.97 -6.76
N GLU A 288 -8.30 22.66 -7.23
CA GLU A 288 -9.29 23.68 -7.58
C GLU A 288 -9.70 24.57 -6.40
N ILE A 289 -9.76 24.02 -5.18
CA ILE A 289 -10.11 24.77 -3.96
C ILE A 289 -8.88 25.32 -3.21
N GLY A 290 -7.67 25.18 -3.78
CA GLY A 290 -6.43 25.65 -3.16
C GLY A 290 -6.05 24.86 -1.90
N TRP A 291 -6.33 23.57 -1.88
CA TRP A 291 -5.97 22.66 -0.79
C TRP A 291 -4.56 22.12 -0.99
N GLU A 292 -3.65 22.42 -0.08
CA GLU A 292 -2.26 22.01 -0.15
C GLU A 292 -1.94 20.94 0.91
N GLY A 293 -1.13 19.98 0.53
CA GLY A 293 -0.68 18.87 1.38
C GLY A 293 -1.83 17.98 1.87
N MET A 294 -1.59 17.18 2.89
CA MET A 294 -2.58 16.29 3.49
C MET A 294 -3.14 16.92 4.78
N ARG A 295 -4.41 17.30 4.77
CA ARG A 295 -5.07 18.01 5.91
C ARG A 295 -6.40 17.36 6.28
N PRO A 296 -6.86 17.50 7.56
CA PRO A 296 -8.18 17.03 7.97
C PRO A 296 -9.28 17.62 7.10
N VAL A 297 -10.09 16.76 6.47
CA VAL A 297 -11.19 17.21 5.62
C VAL A 297 -12.33 17.80 6.46
N THR A 298 -12.93 18.89 5.98
CA THR A 298 -14.12 19.48 6.59
C THR A 298 -15.36 19.21 5.74
N ALA A 299 -16.53 19.22 6.40
CA ALA A 299 -17.81 19.06 5.69
C ALA A 299 -18.01 20.15 4.63
N GLU A 300 -17.61 21.40 4.95
CA GLU A 300 -17.71 22.54 4.05
C GLU A 300 -16.82 22.38 2.81
N ALA A 301 -15.59 21.85 2.98
CA ALA A 301 -14.68 21.61 1.87
C ALA A 301 -15.25 20.53 0.92
N LEU A 302 -15.79 19.43 1.44
CA LEU A 302 -16.41 18.38 0.64
C LEU A 302 -17.65 18.88 -0.12
N VAL A 303 -18.52 19.62 0.57
CA VAL A 303 -19.72 20.19 -0.04
C VAL A 303 -19.37 21.25 -1.09
N ALA A 304 -18.34 22.06 -0.86
CA ALA A 304 -17.87 23.04 -1.86
C ALA A 304 -17.23 22.38 -3.07
N ALA A 305 -16.45 21.33 -2.83
CA ALA A 305 -15.68 20.63 -3.86
C ALA A 305 -16.57 19.77 -4.80
N GLN A 306 -17.69 19.22 -4.30
CA GLN A 306 -18.63 18.40 -5.09
C GLN A 306 -17.91 17.33 -5.94
N PRO A 307 -17.18 16.37 -5.34
CA PRO A 307 -16.53 15.31 -6.10
C PRO A 307 -17.54 14.42 -6.81
N ASP A 308 -17.21 14.00 -8.03
CA ASP A 308 -17.93 12.97 -8.78
C ASP A 308 -17.42 11.57 -8.38
N VAL A 309 -16.14 11.47 -8.01
CA VAL A 309 -15.45 10.23 -7.61
C VAL A 309 -14.64 10.50 -6.34
N VAL A 310 -14.61 9.53 -5.44
CA VAL A 310 -13.70 9.52 -4.29
C VAL A 310 -12.73 8.36 -4.42
N LEU A 311 -11.42 8.67 -4.52
CA LEU A 311 -10.34 7.69 -4.42
C LEU A 311 -10.02 7.41 -2.97
N LEU A 312 -9.69 6.16 -2.66
CA LEU A 312 -9.44 5.66 -1.31
C LEU A 312 -8.39 4.54 -1.33
N MET A 313 -7.75 4.33 -0.20
CA MET A 313 -7.06 3.07 0.08
C MET A 313 -8.06 2.01 0.53
N SER A 314 -7.93 0.77 0.04
CA SER A 314 -8.85 -0.33 0.37
C SER A 314 -8.92 -0.60 1.87
N GLY A 315 -7.77 -0.68 2.55
CA GLY A 315 -7.74 -0.87 4.01
C GLY A 315 -8.32 0.31 4.78
N GLY A 316 -8.19 1.54 4.25
CA GLY A 316 -8.84 2.72 4.78
C GLY A 316 -10.36 2.61 4.72
N LEU A 317 -10.91 2.24 3.57
CA LEU A 317 -12.34 2.05 3.35
C LEU A 317 -12.89 0.92 4.23
N GLU A 318 -12.19 -0.21 4.31
CA GLU A 318 -12.54 -1.32 5.19
C GLU A 318 -12.59 -0.89 6.66
N SER A 319 -11.59 -0.10 7.12
CA SER A 319 -11.52 0.41 8.49
C SER A 319 -12.71 1.31 8.88
N ALA A 320 -13.35 1.93 7.90
CA ALA A 320 -14.55 2.74 8.08
C ALA A 320 -15.84 1.90 8.11
N GLY A 321 -15.79 0.62 7.77
CA GLY A 321 -16.94 -0.26 7.61
C GLY A 321 -17.52 -0.22 6.19
N GLY A 322 -16.65 -0.07 5.19
CA GLY A 322 -17.02 0.07 3.79
C GLY A 322 -17.67 1.43 3.49
N ILE A 323 -18.31 1.51 2.34
CA ILE A 323 -18.93 2.75 1.86
C ILE A 323 -20.06 3.21 2.81
N ASP A 324 -20.88 2.30 3.29
CA ASP A 324 -22.00 2.65 4.19
C ASP A 324 -21.47 3.24 5.50
N GLY A 325 -20.47 2.60 6.09
CA GLY A 325 -19.84 3.10 7.32
C GLY A 325 -19.10 4.43 7.10
N LEU A 326 -18.49 4.65 5.93
CA LEU A 326 -17.86 5.92 5.57
C LEU A 326 -18.90 7.05 5.44
N LEU A 327 -20.02 6.81 4.76
CA LEU A 327 -21.10 7.78 4.60
C LEU A 327 -21.79 8.11 5.93
N GLU A 328 -21.91 7.15 6.84
CA GLU A 328 -22.43 7.38 8.20
C GLU A 328 -21.48 8.28 9.02
N ARG A 329 -20.16 8.09 8.88
CA ARG A 329 -19.13 8.83 9.63
C ARG A 329 -18.85 10.22 9.05
N VAL A 330 -18.98 10.35 7.72
CA VAL A 330 -18.75 11.60 6.97
C VAL A 330 -20.01 11.96 6.16
N PRO A 331 -21.09 12.41 6.85
CA PRO A 331 -22.40 12.64 6.18
C PRO A 331 -22.35 13.67 5.06
N ALA A 332 -21.36 14.58 5.07
CA ALA A 332 -21.15 15.54 4.01
C ALA A 332 -20.90 14.87 2.66
N LEU A 333 -20.21 13.72 2.63
CA LEU A 333 -20.00 12.93 1.41
C LEU A 333 -21.32 12.45 0.79
N ALA A 334 -22.29 12.06 1.62
CA ALA A 334 -23.59 11.56 1.13
C ALA A 334 -24.36 12.58 0.29
N SER A 335 -24.06 13.87 0.42
CA SER A 335 -24.68 14.95 -0.36
C SER A 335 -23.91 15.36 -1.62
N THR A 336 -22.74 14.78 -1.84
CA THR A 336 -21.95 15.00 -3.05
C THR A 336 -22.37 14.07 -4.19
N PRO A 337 -22.07 14.39 -5.46
CA PRO A 337 -22.31 13.46 -6.56
C PRO A 337 -21.71 12.07 -6.30
N ALA A 338 -20.48 11.98 -5.80
CA ALA A 338 -19.83 10.71 -5.45
C ALA A 338 -20.66 9.91 -4.43
N GLY A 339 -21.18 10.57 -3.40
CA GLY A 339 -22.03 9.91 -2.39
C GLY A 339 -23.37 9.46 -2.94
N LEU A 340 -24.03 10.27 -3.77
CA LEU A 340 -25.32 9.98 -4.38
C LEU A 340 -25.23 8.80 -5.35
N HIS A 341 -24.18 8.74 -6.17
CA HIS A 341 -23.90 7.65 -7.11
C HIS A 341 -23.14 6.49 -6.48
N ARG A 342 -22.73 6.60 -5.20
CA ARG A 342 -21.86 5.64 -4.50
C ARG A 342 -20.55 5.38 -5.26
N ARG A 343 -20.03 6.41 -5.93
CA ARG A 343 -18.86 6.33 -6.79
C ARG A 343 -17.59 6.47 -5.98
N PHE A 344 -17.17 5.36 -5.41
CA PHE A 344 -15.93 5.20 -4.64
C PHE A 344 -15.01 4.25 -5.40
N VAL A 345 -13.77 4.67 -5.60
CA VAL A 345 -12.74 3.87 -6.26
C VAL A 345 -11.66 3.61 -5.24
N ASP A 346 -11.40 2.35 -4.96
CA ASP A 346 -10.34 1.96 -4.03
C ASP A 346 -9.23 1.17 -4.71
N MET A 347 -8.06 1.20 -4.11
CA MET A 347 -6.89 0.42 -4.48
C MET A 347 -6.11 0.00 -3.23
N ALA A 348 -5.37 -1.09 -3.33
CA ALA A 348 -4.56 -1.58 -2.22
C ALA A 348 -3.62 -0.50 -1.67
N ASP A 349 -3.53 -0.41 -0.33
CA ASP A 349 -2.74 0.61 0.38
C ASP A 349 -1.26 0.60 -0.05
N SER A 350 -0.71 -0.58 -0.34
CA SER A 350 0.67 -0.78 -0.79
C SER A 350 0.91 -0.45 -2.28
N GLU A 351 -0.13 -0.04 -3.00
CA GLU A 351 -0.06 0.23 -4.44
C GLU A 351 -0.34 1.70 -4.75
N ILE A 352 -1.46 2.24 -4.28
CA ILE A 352 -1.98 3.55 -4.70
C ILE A 352 -1.03 4.73 -4.47
N LEU A 353 -0.16 4.66 -3.46
CA LEU A 353 0.85 5.69 -3.15
C LEU A 353 2.28 5.24 -3.50
N SER A 354 2.44 4.14 -4.24
CA SER A 354 3.76 3.64 -4.63
C SER A 354 4.29 4.41 -5.84
N PHE A 355 4.83 5.61 -5.59
CA PHE A 355 5.53 6.42 -6.58
C PHE A 355 6.94 5.86 -6.81
N GLY A 356 7.08 5.03 -7.82
CA GLY A 356 8.31 4.32 -8.15
C GLY A 356 8.12 3.45 -9.40
N PRO A 357 8.87 2.34 -9.55
CA PRO A 357 8.83 1.52 -10.78
C PRO A 357 7.44 0.99 -11.16
N ARG A 358 6.50 0.89 -10.19
CA ARG A 358 5.13 0.41 -10.42
C ARG A 358 4.15 1.51 -10.81
N ALA A 359 4.55 2.79 -10.79
CA ALA A 359 3.65 3.91 -11.07
C ALA A 359 2.89 3.80 -12.40
N PRO A 360 3.48 3.36 -13.52
CA PRO A 360 2.73 3.17 -14.76
C PRO A 360 1.57 2.18 -14.63
N GLN A 361 1.78 1.08 -13.92
CA GLN A 361 0.75 0.06 -13.68
C GLN A 361 -0.36 0.58 -12.77
N VAL A 362 -0.02 1.37 -11.74
CA VAL A 362 -0.97 2.02 -10.83
C VAL A 362 -1.84 3.02 -11.58
N VAL A 363 -1.23 3.87 -12.42
CA VAL A 363 -1.95 4.84 -13.26
C VAL A 363 -2.95 4.14 -14.19
N GLU A 364 -2.52 3.06 -14.88
CA GLU A 364 -3.40 2.32 -15.77
C GLU A 364 -4.57 1.67 -15.01
N ALA A 365 -4.31 1.06 -13.86
CA ALA A 365 -5.32 0.41 -13.04
C ALA A 365 -6.36 1.41 -12.50
N LEU A 366 -5.92 2.56 -12.01
CA LEU A 366 -6.80 3.62 -11.54
C LEU A 366 -7.63 4.22 -12.67
N ALA A 367 -7.00 4.49 -13.83
CA ALA A 367 -7.73 4.97 -15.00
C ALA A 367 -8.84 3.98 -15.40
N ARG A 368 -8.53 2.68 -15.43
CA ARG A 368 -9.48 1.62 -15.71
C ARG A 368 -10.64 1.62 -14.73
N ALA A 369 -10.36 1.69 -13.43
CA ALA A 369 -11.38 1.73 -12.39
C ALA A 369 -12.26 2.98 -12.45
N VAL A 370 -11.73 4.12 -12.91
CA VAL A 370 -12.47 5.37 -13.05
C VAL A 370 -13.33 5.38 -14.31
N TRP A 371 -12.79 4.96 -15.47
CA TRP A 371 -13.40 5.14 -16.78
C TRP A 371 -14.14 3.91 -17.33
N ALA A 372 -13.77 2.70 -16.87
CA ALA A 372 -14.34 1.43 -17.31
C ALA A 372 -14.52 0.45 -16.14
N PRO A 373 -15.33 0.80 -15.11
CA PRO A 373 -15.39 0.06 -13.85
C PRO A 373 -15.80 -1.41 -14.00
N GLU A 374 -16.64 -1.75 -15.01
CA GLU A 374 -17.03 -3.14 -15.27
C GLU A 374 -15.86 -4.02 -15.76
N GLN A 375 -14.74 -3.39 -16.12
CA GLN A 375 -13.53 -4.06 -16.61
C GLN A 375 -12.35 -3.91 -15.63
N SER A 376 -12.63 -3.46 -14.41
CA SER A 376 -11.70 -3.36 -13.29
C SER A 376 -12.20 -4.18 -12.11
N GLY A 377 -11.33 -4.55 -11.20
CA GLY A 377 -11.70 -5.19 -9.95
C GLY A 377 -11.50 -6.70 -9.94
N TYR A 378 -12.18 -7.37 -9.04
CA TYR A 378 -12.05 -8.80 -8.86
C TYR A 378 -12.63 -9.57 -10.05
N LEU A 379 -11.92 -10.58 -10.52
CA LEU A 379 -12.48 -11.54 -11.46
C LEU A 379 -13.44 -12.43 -10.66
N ASP A 380 -14.72 -12.41 -11.02
CA ASP A 380 -15.67 -13.43 -10.57
C ASP A 380 -15.31 -14.75 -11.28
N ASP A 381 -14.96 -15.80 -10.52
CA ASP A 381 -14.75 -17.17 -10.99
C ASP A 381 -16.07 -17.84 -11.42
#